data_9228520348f36282c704c23e713214b7
#
_entry.id   9228520348f36282c704c23e713214b7
#
_cell.length_a   1.000
_cell.length_b   1.000
_cell.length_c   1.000
_cell.angle_alpha   90.00
_cell.angle_beta   90.00
_cell.angle_gamma   90.00
#
_symmetry.space_group_name_H-M   'P 1'
#
loop_
_entity.id
_entity.type
_entity.pdbx_description
1 polymer ?
#
loop_
_entity_poly.entity_id
_entity_poly.type
_entity_poly.pdbx_seq_one_letter_code
_entity_poly.pdbx_strand_id
1 'polypeptide(L)'
;MKTKIDLVTGFLGAGKTSFIQSYADWLRRQGTSFAVVENDFGAVGVDAAALREECGDVFEVSGGCICCSLTLNFTELLLRLCGHYERIIVEPSGVFDAAVFYSIMDTLRRKTEVELGFCAVIVDPHALAKLDNASLAVLQSQLAGAGSILWSKCDLPDVPDLHECTARLHALLPDLPPIETASTRDFTDFALLQTRTGHLRSIEAEKLNHTSLYFCPFHKVERPLTRTEAEWLLREIVASPEADGLLRLKGTVPAAEGGFWAADSVLRATGVSPAAEGSGVLYFITRRAQAAGIGQLVERLLEKLDEAR
;
A
#
# COMPACT_ATOMS: atom_id res chain seq x y z
N MET A 1 22.76 19.55 1.96
CA MET A 1 21.34 19.72 2.38
C MET A 1 20.95 18.47 3.16
N LYS A 2 20.39 18.59 4.34
CA LYS A 2 20.00 17.45 5.18
C LYS A 2 18.60 16.99 4.75
N THR A 3 18.50 15.75 4.30
CA THR A 3 17.25 15.18 3.83
C THR A 3 16.44 14.59 4.99
N LYS A 4 15.11 14.82 5.00
CA LYS A 4 14.18 14.15 5.91
C LYS A 4 13.43 13.05 5.15
N ILE A 5 13.30 11.87 5.77
CA ILE A 5 12.54 10.75 5.20
C ILE A 5 11.25 10.56 5.98
N ASP A 6 10.13 10.78 5.32
CA ASP A 6 8.78 10.58 5.84
C ASP A 6 8.28 9.18 5.50
N LEU A 7 7.60 8.52 6.43
CA LEU A 7 6.95 7.23 6.20
C LEU A 7 5.44 7.40 6.23
N VAL A 8 4.77 7.00 5.15
CA VAL A 8 3.31 6.89 5.09
C VAL A 8 2.97 5.42 4.90
N THR A 9 2.50 4.77 5.95
CA THR A 9 2.14 3.36 5.94
C THR A 9 0.68 3.16 6.32
N GLY A 10 0.21 1.93 6.35
CA GLY A 10 -1.17 1.54 6.60
C GLY A 10 -1.52 0.32 5.78
N PHE A 11 -2.54 -0.41 6.21
CA PHE A 11 -2.93 -1.67 5.55
C PHE A 11 -3.33 -1.45 4.08
N LEU A 12 -3.47 -2.54 3.33
CA LEU A 12 -3.87 -2.52 1.92
C LEU A 12 -5.17 -1.73 1.72
N GLY A 13 -5.18 -0.84 0.74
CA GLY A 13 -6.36 -0.02 0.40
C GLY A 13 -6.72 1.05 1.43
N ALA A 14 -5.88 1.33 2.42
CA ALA A 14 -6.16 2.35 3.45
C ALA A 14 -6.18 3.79 2.95
N GLY A 15 -5.78 4.07 1.69
CA GLY A 15 -5.80 5.43 1.14
C GLY A 15 -4.47 6.18 1.30
N LYS A 16 -3.35 5.46 1.43
CA LYS A 16 -2.00 6.03 1.54
C LYS A 16 -1.66 6.96 0.38
N THR A 17 -1.84 6.49 -0.85
CA THR A 17 -1.55 7.23 -2.09
C THR A 17 -2.32 8.54 -2.15
N SER A 18 -3.62 8.54 -1.84
CA SER A 18 -4.45 9.75 -1.83
C SER A 18 -3.98 10.76 -0.77
N PHE A 19 -3.53 10.29 0.38
CA PHE A 19 -2.94 11.15 1.41
C PHE A 19 -1.62 11.76 0.95
N ILE A 20 -0.75 10.96 0.30
CA ILE A 20 0.53 11.42 -0.24
C ILE A 20 0.32 12.50 -1.30
N GLN A 21 -0.67 12.37 -2.17
CA GLN A 21 -1.04 13.40 -3.16
C GLN A 21 -1.36 14.73 -2.47
N SER A 22 -2.21 14.72 -1.44
CA SER A 22 -2.56 15.93 -0.68
C SER A 22 -1.34 16.54 0.02
N TYR A 23 -0.45 15.71 0.57
CA TYR A 23 0.78 16.15 1.22
C TYR A 23 1.78 16.72 0.21
N ALA A 24 1.93 16.09 -0.94
CA ALA A 24 2.78 16.56 -2.03
C ALA A 24 2.33 17.94 -2.55
N ASP A 25 1.03 18.16 -2.70
CA ASP A 25 0.47 19.46 -3.07
C ASP A 25 0.75 20.54 -2.02
N TRP A 26 0.70 20.18 -0.75
CA TRP A 26 1.06 21.10 0.32
C TRP A 26 2.56 21.45 0.27
N LEU A 27 3.46 20.46 0.11
CA LEU A 27 4.91 20.69 -0.02
C LEU A 27 5.26 21.61 -1.19
N ARG A 28 4.61 21.42 -2.35
CA ARG A 28 4.80 22.30 -3.50
C ARG A 28 4.42 23.75 -3.18
N ARG A 29 3.30 23.94 -2.49
CA ARG A 29 2.88 25.31 -2.06
C ARG A 29 3.85 25.94 -1.08
N GLN A 30 4.60 25.13 -0.31
CA GLN A 30 5.68 25.60 0.55
C GLN A 30 7.02 25.82 -0.19
N GLY A 31 7.12 25.44 -1.46
CA GLY A 31 8.38 25.49 -2.22
C GLY A 31 9.42 24.46 -1.77
N THR A 32 9.01 23.41 -1.04
CA THR A 32 9.89 22.35 -0.54
C THR A 32 10.16 21.33 -1.65
N SER A 33 11.44 21.03 -1.90
CA SER A 33 11.83 19.99 -2.84
C SER A 33 11.59 18.59 -2.24
N PHE A 34 10.92 17.71 -2.97
CA PHE A 34 10.62 16.37 -2.48
C PHE A 34 10.62 15.32 -3.59
N ALA A 35 10.78 14.06 -3.19
CA ALA A 35 10.58 12.87 -4.01
C ALA A 35 9.64 11.90 -3.32
N VAL A 36 8.89 11.12 -4.09
CA VAL A 36 8.07 10.01 -3.58
C VAL A 36 8.76 8.71 -3.98
N VAL A 37 8.93 7.80 -3.02
CA VAL A 37 9.44 6.44 -3.26
C VAL A 37 8.35 5.47 -2.90
N GLU A 38 7.75 4.88 -3.94
CA GLU A 38 6.68 3.90 -3.82
C GLU A 38 7.24 2.48 -3.95
N ASN A 39 6.81 1.60 -3.06
CA ASN A 39 7.02 0.17 -3.20
C ASN A 39 5.67 -0.55 -3.18
N ASP A 40 5.18 -0.89 -4.35
CA ASP A 40 3.99 -1.74 -4.47
C ASP A 40 4.37 -3.18 -4.84
N PHE A 41 3.60 -4.14 -4.32
CA PHE A 41 3.64 -5.52 -4.78
C PHE A 41 2.98 -5.59 -6.15
N GLY A 42 3.76 -5.83 -7.19
CA GLY A 42 3.22 -6.06 -8.52
C GLY A 42 3.74 -5.09 -9.56
N ALA A 43 3.13 -5.10 -10.70
CA ALA A 43 3.59 -4.41 -11.88
C ALA A 43 3.53 -2.90 -11.78
N VAL A 44 4.44 -2.36 -12.51
CA VAL A 44 4.49 -0.97 -12.99
C VAL A 44 3.10 -0.32 -12.99
N GLY A 45 2.90 0.61 -12.07
CA GLY A 45 2.47 1.90 -12.48
C GLY A 45 1.01 2.31 -12.49
N VAL A 46 -0.01 1.63 -11.92
CA VAL A 46 -1.33 2.32 -11.87
C VAL A 46 -1.32 3.42 -10.81
N ASP A 47 -0.80 3.16 -9.63
CA ASP A 47 -0.69 4.16 -8.57
C ASP A 47 0.46 5.14 -8.85
N ALA A 48 1.60 4.63 -9.35
CA ALA A 48 2.73 5.47 -9.71
C ALA A 48 2.46 6.38 -10.92
N ALA A 49 1.65 5.98 -11.89
CA ALA A 49 1.25 6.87 -12.99
C ALA A 49 0.43 8.05 -12.46
N ALA A 50 -0.55 7.78 -11.59
CA ALA A 50 -1.34 8.83 -10.94
C ALA A 50 -0.47 9.74 -10.05
N LEU A 51 0.49 9.18 -9.32
CA LEU A 51 1.43 9.96 -8.52
C LEU A 51 2.38 10.81 -9.39
N ARG A 52 2.87 10.29 -10.53
CA ARG A 52 3.76 11.04 -11.44
C ARG A 52 3.08 12.25 -12.04
N GLU A 53 1.82 12.12 -12.46
CA GLU A 53 1.07 13.26 -12.99
C GLU A 53 0.89 14.36 -11.93
N GLU A 54 0.72 13.99 -10.67
CA GLU A 54 0.41 14.91 -9.59
C GLU A 54 1.62 15.25 -8.70
N CYS A 55 2.57 14.34 -8.50
CA CYS A 55 3.66 14.51 -7.52
C CYS A 55 5.03 14.87 -8.11
N GLY A 56 5.27 14.73 -9.41
CA GLY A 56 6.57 15.02 -10.03
C GLY A 56 7.54 13.86 -9.90
N ASP A 57 8.63 13.99 -9.11
CA ASP A 57 9.66 12.95 -9.03
C ASP A 57 9.21 11.73 -8.20
N VAL A 58 8.65 10.73 -8.89
CA VAL A 58 8.20 9.46 -8.31
C VAL A 58 9.13 8.34 -8.74
N PHE A 59 9.68 7.63 -7.76
CA PHE A 59 10.58 6.49 -7.95
C PHE A 59 9.89 5.22 -7.47
N GLU A 60 9.74 4.26 -8.38
CA GLU A 60 9.19 2.96 -8.08
C GLU A 60 10.28 1.95 -7.76
N VAL A 61 10.07 1.17 -6.70
CA VAL A 61 10.85 -0.04 -6.43
C VAL A 61 9.96 -1.24 -6.71
N SER A 62 10.12 -1.82 -7.91
CA SER A 62 9.34 -2.97 -8.37
C SER A 62 10.09 -4.29 -8.17
N GLY A 63 9.33 -5.40 -8.16
CA GLY A 63 9.89 -6.77 -8.13
C GLY A 63 9.80 -7.48 -6.78
N GLY A 64 9.01 -6.98 -5.84
CA GLY A 64 8.76 -7.63 -4.55
C GLY A 64 8.60 -6.68 -3.38
N CYS A 65 8.42 -7.22 -2.18
CA CYS A 65 8.35 -6.40 -0.95
C CYS A 65 9.75 -5.98 -0.50
N ILE A 66 9.87 -4.75 0.00
CA ILE A 66 11.10 -4.23 0.64
C ILE A 66 11.58 -5.15 1.77
N CYS A 67 10.65 -5.83 2.44
CA CYS A 67 10.96 -6.70 3.58
C CYS A 67 11.74 -7.99 3.24
N CYS A 68 11.87 -8.39 1.95
CA CYS A 68 12.42 -9.69 1.60
C CYS A 68 13.68 -9.66 0.73
N SER A 69 13.59 -9.08 -0.45
CA SER A 69 14.64 -9.16 -1.46
C SER A 69 15.12 -7.80 -1.95
N LEU A 70 14.34 -6.74 -1.70
CA LEU A 70 14.59 -5.42 -2.23
C LEU A 70 15.17 -4.43 -1.20
N THR A 71 15.41 -4.85 0.05
CA THR A 71 15.96 -3.96 1.09
C THR A 71 17.24 -3.27 0.64
N LEU A 72 18.12 -3.99 -0.05
CA LEU A 72 19.38 -3.42 -0.57
C LEU A 72 19.11 -2.38 -1.66
N ASN A 73 18.32 -2.72 -2.69
CA ASN A 73 18.01 -1.82 -3.80
C ASN A 73 17.26 -0.58 -3.30
N PHE A 74 16.35 -0.76 -2.35
CA PHE A 74 15.61 0.33 -1.73
C PHE A 74 16.53 1.25 -0.92
N THR A 75 17.44 0.67 -0.13
CA THR A 75 18.44 1.43 0.63
C THR A 75 19.38 2.21 -0.31
N GLU A 76 19.82 1.59 -1.40
CA GLU A 76 20.67 2.25 -2.42
C GLU A 76 19.93 3.39 -3.11
N LEU A 77 18.64 3.21 -3.46
CA LEU A 77 17.84 4.28 -4.04
C LEU A 77 17.73 5.46 -3.07
N LEU A 78 17.36 5.21 -1.81
CA LEU A 78 17.30 6.28 -0.80
C LEU A 78 18.65 6.99 -0.63
N LEU A 79 19.78 6.26 -0.62
CA LEU A 79 21.11 6.86 -0.57
C LEU A 79 21.39 7.79 -1.75
N ARG A 80 20.95 7.42 -2.97
CA ARG A 80 21.09 8.27 -4.16
C ARG A 80 20.26 9.54 -4.10
N LEU A 81 19.05 9.46 -3.50
CA LEU A 81 18.15 10.60 -3.39
C LEU A 81 18.50 11.55 -2.24
N CYS A 82 19.15 11.05 -1.19
CA CYS A 82 19.62 11.88 -0.07
C CYS A 82 20.57 12.99 -0.57
N GLY A 83 20.35 14.21 -0.08
CA GLY A 83 21.11 15.39 -0.48
C GLY A 83 20.58 16.10 -1.74
N HIS A 84 19.73 15.46 -2.54
CA HIS A 84 19.07 16.05 -3.71
C HIS A 84 17.69 16.64 -3.39
N TYR A 85 17.00 16.09 -2.39
CA TYR A 85 15.68 16.52 -1.95
C TYR A 85 15.69 16.88 -0.47
N GLU A 86 14.89 17.88 -0.10
CA GLU A 86 14.67 18.23 1.32
C GLU A 86 13.85 17.15 2.02
N ARG A 87 12.92 16.53 1.27
CA ARG A 87 12.07 15.43 1.80
C ARG A 87 11.99 14.26 0.83
N ILE A 88 11.99 13.06 1.38
CA ILE A 88 11.67 11.83 0.64
C ILE A 88 10.48 11.20 1.34
N ILE A 89 9.39 11.02 0.61
CA ILE A 89 8.17 10.39 1.11
C ILE A 89 8.22 8.92 0.71
N VAL A 90 8.20 8.02 1.68
CA VAL A 90 8.21 6.58 1.46
C VAL A 90 6.81 6.03 1.63
N GLU A 91 6.28 5.41 0.57
CA GLU A 91 5.06 4.60 0.59
C GLU A 91 5.42 3.12 0.42
N PRO A 92 5.53 2.33 1.49
CA PRO A 92 5.73 0.90 1.38
C PRO A 92 4.41 0.18 1.07
N SER A 93 4.50 -1.10 0.69
CA SER A 93 3.32 -1.94 0.51
C SER A 93 2.46 -2.02 1.78
N GLY A 94 1.16 -2.25 1.62
CA GLY A 94 0.23 -2.31 2.76
C GLY A 94 0.44 -3.49 3.73
N VAL A 95 1.35 -4.41 3.42
CA VAL A 95 1.77 -5.51 4.31
C VAL A 95 3.20 -5.34 4.82
N PHE A 96 3.71 -4.13 4.81
CA PHE A 96 5.07 -3.79 5.21
C PHE A 96 5.26 -3.81 6.73
N ASP A 97 6.43 -4.28 7.17
CA ASP A 97 6.84 -4.25 8.58
C ASP A 97 7.64 -2.97 8.89
N ALA A 98 7.16 -2.17 9.83
CA ALA A 98 7.82 -0.94 10.22
C ALA A 98 9.26 -1.15 10.73
N ALA A 99 9.56 -2.28 11.36
CA ALA A 99 10.91 -2.58 11.85
C ALA A 99 11.96 -2.59 10.73
N VAL A 100 11.58 -3.00 9.51
CA VAL A 100 12.46 -2.97 8.33
C VAL A 100 12.82 -1.53 7.97
N PHE A 101 11.86 -0.59 7.99
CA PHE A 101 12.11 0.81 7.71
C PHE A 101 13.10 1.42 8.72
N TYR A 102 12.94 1.16 10.00
CA TYR A 102 13.85 1.65 11.03
C TYR A 102 15.27 1.08 10.86
N SER A 103 15.41 -0.19 10.50
CA SER A 103 16.71 -0.80 10.17
C SER A 103 17.37 -0.12 8.95
N ILE A 104 16.58 0.24 7.94
CA ILE A 104 17.05 1.01 6.78
C ILE A 104 17.51 2.40 7.24
N MET A 105 16.71 3.11 8.03
CA MET A 105 17.07 4.43 8.56
C MET A 105 18.39 4.40 9.34
N ASP A 106 18.61 3.38 10.17
CA ASP A 106 19.88 3.19 10.90
C ASP A 106 21.07 2.97 9.95
N THR A 107 20.83 2.28 8.83
CA THR A 107 21.86 2.08 7.80
C THR A 107 22.17 3.38 7.05
N LEU A 108 21.15 4.17 6.70
CA LEU A 108 21.30 5.46 6.05
C LEU A 108 22.05 6.46 6.92
N ARG A 109 21.69 6.57 8.20
CA ARG A 109 22.35 7.48 9.16
C ARG A 109 23.85 7.22 9.33
N ARG A 110 24.29 5.98 9.12
CA ARG A 110 25.73 5.64 9.12
C ARG A 110 26.47 6.06 7.85
N LYS A 111 25.74 6.33 6.75
CA LYS A 111 26.32 6.59 5.44
C LYS A 111 26.13 8.02 4.92
N THR A 112 25.11 8.71 5.39
CA THR A 112 24.76 10.05 4.92
C THR A 112 24.04 10.87 6.00
N GLU A 113 24.00 12.20 5.80
CA GLU A 113 23.24 13.10 6.67
C GLU A 113 21.74 13.02 6.35
N VAL A 114 21.03 12.21 7.13
CA VAL A 114 19.60 12.00 6.99
C VAL A 114 18.90 12.06 8.34
N GLU A 115 17.69 12.59 8.37
CA GLU A 115 16.79 12.59 9.52
C GLU A 115 15.53 11.77 9.23
N LEU A 116 14.99 11.18 10.29
CA LEU A 116 13.63 10.68 10.26
C LEU A 116 12.68 11.87 10.29
N GLY A 117 11.78 11.92 9.30
CA GLY A 117 10.67 12.84 9.27
C GLY A 117 9.48 12.32 10.07
N PHE A 118 8.26 12.58 9.64
CA PHE A 118 7.10 11.99 10.30
C PHE A 118 6.91 10.52 9.90
N CYS A 119 6.22 9.77 10.76
CA CYS A 119 5.75 8.43 10.48
C CYS A 119 4.24 8.37 10.71
N ALA A 120 3.46 8.31 9.65
CA ALA A 120 2.00 8.23 9.71
C ALA A 120 1.50 6.84 9.34
N VAL A 121 0.53 6.34 10.11
CA VAL A 121 -0.25 5.14 9.76
C VAL A 121 -1.65 5.57 9.35
N ILE A 122 -2.01 5.25 8.12
CA ILE A 122 -3.37 5.50 7.61
C ILE A 122 -4.23 4.28 7.95
N VAL A 123 -5.35 4.51 8.62
CA VAL A 123 -6.29 3.47 9.04
C VAL A 123 -7.67 3.72 8.44
N ASP A 124 -8.16 2.74 7.70
CA ASP A 124 -9.54 2.68 7.20
C ASP A 124 -10.41 1.99 8.24
N PRO A 125 -11.38 2.68 8.87
CA PRO A 125 -12.25 2.09 9.89
C PRO A 125 -13.12 0.95 9.33
N HIS A 126 -13.55 1.01 8.06
CA HIS A 126 -14.34 -0.06 7.44
C HIS A 126 -13.50 -1.34 7.23
N ALA A 127 -12.22 -1.18 6.88
CA ALA A 127 -11.30 -2.29 6.74
C ALA A 127 -10.94 -2.88 8.11
N LEU A 128 -10.65 -2.04 9.10
CA LEU A 128 -10.26 -2.45 10.45
C LEU A 128 -11.26 -3.45 11.05
N ALA A 129 -12.57 -3.26 10.85
CA ALA A 129 -13.60 -4.16 11.35
C ALA A 129 -13.51 -5.58 10.75
N LYS A 130 -12.93 -5.74 9.56
CA LYS A 130 -12.88 -6.98 8.77
C LYS A 130 -11.51 -7.68 8.82
N LEU A 131 -10.48 -7.06 9.43
CA LEU A 131 -9.14 -7.65 9.50
C LEU A 131 -9.14 -8.91 10.37
N ASP A 132 -8.51 -9.95 9.85
CA ASP A 132 -8.20 -11.15 10.62
C ASP A 132 -6.93 -11.01 11.47
N ASN A 133 -6.63 -11.99 12.30
CA ASN A 133 -5.49 -11.94 13.22
C ASN A 133 -4.14 -11.70 12.52
N ALA A 134 -3.92 -12.28 11.34
CA ALA A 134 -2.68 -12.09 10.60
C ALA A 134 -2.56 -10.65 10.07
N SER A 135 -3.64 -10.10 9.53
CA SER A 135 -3.72 -8.71 9.07
C SER A 135 -3.63 -7.71 10.23
N LEU A 136 -4.24 -8.02 11.38
CA LEU A 136 -4.12 -7.23 12.60
C LEU A 136 -2.67 -7.21 13.13
N ALA A 137 -1.93 -8.32 13.02
CA ALA A 137 -0.53 -8.35 13.40
C ALA A 137 0.34 -7.45 12.50
N VAL A 138 0.05 -7.37 11.20
CA VAL A 138 0.70 -6.39 10.29
C VAL A 138 0.38 -4.97 10.72
N LEU A 139 -0.89 -4.67 10.97
CA LEU A 139 -1.30 -3.35 11.42
C LEU A 139 -0.63 -2.99 12.75
N GLN A 140 -0.52 -3.92 13.70
CA GLN A 140 0.19 -3.74 14.97
C GLN A 140 1.65 -3.35 14.75
N SER A 141 2.36 -4.03 13.83
CA SER A 141 3.74 -3.68 13.46
C SER A 141 3.84 -2.25 12.92
N GLN A 142 2.91 -1.85 12.06
CA GLN A 142 2.86 -0.50 11.51
C GLN A 142 2.61 0.55 12.60
N LEU A 143 1.64 0.31 13.48
CA LEU A 143 1.33 1.15 14.63
C LEU A 143 2.53 1.31 15.55
N ALA A 144 3.29 0.23 15.78
CA ALA A 144 4.48 0.26 16.63
C ALA A 144 5.56 1.23 16.13
N GLY A 145 5.62 1.48 14.80
CA GLY A 145 6.54 2.44 14.19
C GLY A 145 5.98 3.86 14.04
N ALA A 146 4.72 4.07 14.33
CA ALA A 146 4.03 5.32 14.01
C ALA A 146 4.37 6.48 14.98
N GLY A 147 4.41 7.69 14.46
CA GLY A 147 4.37 8.95 15.21
C GLY A 147 2.97 9.54 15.26
N SER A 148 2.10 9.15 14.33
CA SER A 148 0.70 9.59 14.24
C SER A 148 -0.16 8.56 13.54
N ILE A 149 -1.46 8.53 13.89
CA ILE A 149 -2.49 7.73 13.21
C ILE A 149 -3.49 8.68 12.58
N LEU A 150 -3.86 8.43 11.31
CA LEU A 150 -4.88 9.19 10.61
C LEU A 150 -5.99 8.26 10.14
N TRP A 151 -7.23 8.66 10.38
CA TRP A 151 -8.38 7.98 9.81
C TRP A 151 -8.56 8.33 8.34
N SER A 152 -8.94 7.36 7.53
CA SER A 152 -9.29 7.55 6.12
C SER A 152 -10.74 7.14 5.85
N LYS A 153 -11.29 7.56 4.71
CA LYS A 153 -12.61 7.14 4.23
C LYS A 153 -13.76 7.40 5.22
N CYS A 154 -13.58 8.40 6.10
CA CYS A 154 -14.65 8.81 7.03
C CYS A 154 -15.78 9.59 6.34
N ASP A 155 -15.61 9.93 5.06
CA ASP A 155 -16.61 10.52 4.18
C ASP A 155 -17.52 9.50 3.49
N LEU A 156 -17.20 8.22 3.59
CA LEU A 156 -18.05 7.15 3.03
C LEU A 156 -19.25 6.86 3.93
N PRO A 157 -20.35 6.33 3.37
CA PRO A 157 -21.50 5.92 4.18
C PRO A 157 -21.14 4.78 5.14
N ASP A 158 -21.90 4.66 6.21
CA ASP A 158 -21.80 3.58 7.21
C ASP A 158 -20.42 3.48 7.89
N VAL A 159 -19.79 4.65 8.15
CA VAL A 159 -18.52 4.71 8.89
C VAL A 159 -18.71 4.08 10.28
N PRO A 160 -17.88 3.07 10.63
CA PRO A 160 -17.91 2.49 11.97
C PRO A 160 -17.64 3.55 13.05
N ASP A 161 -18.13 3.33 14.26
CA ASP A 161 -17.84 4.21 15.39
C ASP A 161 -16.32 4.31 15.62
N LEU A 162 -15.78 5.49 15.44
CA LEU A 162 -14.35 5.73 15.59
C LEU A 162 -13.87 5.53 17.03
N HIS A 163 -14.76 5.65 18.01
CA HIS A 163 -14.42 5.35 19.40
C HIS A 163 -14.20 3.84 19.60
N GLU A 164 -15.07 3.01 19.03
CA GLU A 164 -14.89 1.55 19.02
C GLU A 164 -13.64 1.14 18.23
N CYS A 165 -13.43 1.75 17.07
CA CYS A 165 -12.21 1.55 16.29
C CYS A 165 -10.94 1.91 17.07
N THR A 166 -10.95 3.03 17.79
CA THR A 166 -9.85 3.46 18.67
C THR A 166 -9.60 2.45 19.80
N ALA A 167 -10.66 1.97 20.45
CA ALA A 167 -10.53 0.93 21.46
C ALA A 167 -9.90 -0.36 20.91
N ARG A 168 -10.24 -0.73 19.67
CA ARG A 168 -9.63 -1.87 18.99
C ARG A 168 -8.14 -1.65 18.68
N LEU A 169 -7.74 -0.44 18.28
CA LEU A 169 -6.33 -0.11 18.10
C LEU A 169 -5.56 -0.16 19.45
N HIS A 170 -6.15 0.32 20.54
CA HIS A 170 -5.56 0.20 21.88
C HIS A 170 -5.40 -1.26 22.34
N ALA A 171 -6.29 -2.15 21.93
CA ALA A 171 -6.12 -3.58 22.20
C ALA A 171 -4.94 -4.19 21.44
N LEU A 172 -4.59 -3.65 20.27
CA LEU A 172 -3.41 -4.08 19.50
C LEU A 172 -2.11 -3.48 20.06
N LEU A 173 -2.15 -2.21 20.44
CA LEU A 173 -1.00 -1.47 20.94
C LEU A 173 -1.46 -0.53 22.05
N PRO A 174 -1.24 -0.86 23.34
CA PRO A 174 -1.69 -0.04 24.47
C PRO A 174 -1.11 1.38 24.47
N ASP A 175 0.15 1.55 24.05
CA ASP A 175 0.82 2.85 23.92
C ASP A 175 0.69 3.36 22.46
N LEU A 176 -0.52 3.73 22.08
CA LEU A 176 -0.78 4.30 20.74
C LEU A 176 -0.13 5.67 20.57
N PRO A 177 0.39 5.98 19.37
CA PRO A 177 0.71 7.35 19.02
C PRO A 177 -0.56 8.21 18.93
N PRO A 178 -0.42 9.56 18.91
CA PRO A 178 -1.56 10.44 18.73
C PRO A 178 -2.40 10.07 17.50
N ILE A 179 -3.73 10.08 17.69
CA ILE A 179 -4.70 9.89 16.61
C ILE A 179 -5.20 11.27 16.20
N GLU A 180 -5.02 11.62 14.93
CA GLU A 180 -5.49 12.88 14.41
C GLU A 180 -7.02 12.83 14.21
N THR A 181 -7.71 13.89 14.59
CA THR A 181 -9.18 13.94 14.58
C THR A 181 -9.77 14.15 13.19
N ALA A 182 -9.02 14.82 12.29
CA ALA A 182 -9.43 14.99 10.90
C ALA A 182 -9.13 13.73 10.09
N SER A 183 -10.02 13.38 9.15
CA SER A 183 -9.76 12.32 8.20
C SER A 183 -8.65 12.73 7.22
N THR A 184 -8.03 11.74 6.55
CA THR A 184 -6.97 12.01 5.58
C THR A 184 -7.38 12.96 4.45
N ARG A 185 -8.66 12.97 4.08
CA ARG A 185 -9.20 13.86 3.04
C ARG A 185 -9.27 15.31 3.48
N ASP A 186 -9.62 15.53 4.74
CA ASP A 186 -9.81 16.88 5.33
C ASP A 186 -8.58 17.35 6.10
N PHE A 187 -7.52 16.52 6.13
CA PHE A 187 -6.31 16.81 6.88
C PHE A 187 -5.53 17.95 6.22
N THR A 188 -5.33 19.03 6.96
CA THR A 188 -4.65 20.25 6.47
C THR A 188 -3.45 20.65 7.32
N ASP A 189 -3.33 20.14 8.55
CA ASP A 189 -2.23 20.51 9.46
C ASP A 189 -0.97 19.66 9.23
N PHE A 190 -0.46 19.70 8.00
CA PHE A 190 0.78 18.99 7.67
C PHE A 190 2.01 19.54 8.40
N ALA A 191 1.96 20.81 8.85
CA ALA A 191 3.04 21.39 9.65
C ALA A 191 3.12 20.70 11.03
N LEU A 192 1.99 20.45 11.69
CA LEU A 192 1.93 19.65 12.91
C LEU A 192 2.40 18.22 12.64
N LEU A 193 1.91 17.60 11.57
CA LEU A 193 2.28 16.24 11.23
C LEU A 193 3.80 16.08 11.08
N GLN A 194 4.48 17.05 10.47
CA GLN A 194 5.94 17.04 10.32
C GLN A 194 6.71 17.00 11.66
N THR A 195 6.08 17.31 12.77
CA THR A 195 6.65 17.18 14.12
C THR A 195 6.45 15.79 14.72
N ARG A 196 5.62 14.94 14.11
CA ARG A 196 5.24 13.61 14.58
C ARG A 196 6.23 12.55 14.11
N THR A 197 7.48 12.65 14.54
CA THR A 197 8.49 11.62 14.28
C THR A 197 8.13 10.35 15.04
N GLY A 198 8.10 9.21 14.34
CA GLY A 198 7.88 7.93 14.96
C GLY A 198 9.14 7.38 15.66
N HIS A 199 8.94 6.37 16.45
CA HIS A 199 9.99 5.52 16.98
C HIS A 199 9.46 4.08 17.06
N LEU A 200 10.35 3.11 16.91
CA LEU A 200 9.92 1.71 16.99
C LEU A 200 9.65 1.35 18.46
N ARG A 201 8.37 1.12 18.78
CA ARG A 201 7.93 0.61 20.09
C ARG A 201 8.20 -0.89 20.18
N SER A 202 8.48 -1.37 21.37
CA SER A 202 8.55 -2.80 21.65
C SER A 202 7.14 -3.38 21.58
N ILE A 203 6.95 -4.39 20.73
CA ILE A 203 5.74 -5.20 20.70
C ILE A 203 6.09 -6.60 21.17
N GLU A 204 5.28 -7.17 22.07
CA GLU A 204 5.35 -8.59 22.45
C GLU A 204 4.74 -9.44 21.33
N ALA A 205 5.28 -9.34 20.14
CA ALA A 205 4.87 -10.20 19.04
C ALA A 205 6.03 -11.15 18.71
N GLU A 206 5.70 -12.41 18.48
CA GLU A 206 6.60 -13.29 17.73
C GLU A 206 7.01 -12.53 16.48
N LYS A 207 8.33 -12.47 16.20
CA LYS A 207 8.86 -11.79 15.02
C LYS A 207 8.01 -12.16 13.82
N LEU A 208 7.20 -11.22 13.34
CA LEU A 208 6.33 -11.44 12.21
C LEU A 208 7.20 -11.78 11.00
N ASN A 209 7.24 -13.04 10.66
CA ASN A 209 7.93 -13.48 9.46
C ASN A 209 7.00 -13.26 8.27
N HIS A 210 6.82 -11.98 7.88
CA HIS A 210 5.91 -11.56 6.80
C HIS A 210 6.18 -12.29 5.49
N THR A 211 7.44 -12.68 5.23
CA THR A 211 7.83 -13.44 4.04
C THR A 211 7.23 -14.83 3.98
N SER A 212 6.90 -15.41 5.13
CA SER A 212 6.26 -16.73 5.21
C SER A 212 4.73 -16.66 5.14
N LEU A 213 4.14 -15.48 5.46
CA LEU A 213 2.69 -15.31 5.53
C LEU A 213 2.06 -14.94 4.19
N TYR A 214 2.71 -14.04 3.44
CA TYR A 214 2.15 -13.51 2.20
C TYR A 214 3.02 -13.85 1.00
N PHE A 215 2.37 -14.11 -0.11
CA PHE A 215 2.99 -14.38 -1.39
C PHE A 215 2.32 -13.54 -2.46
N CYS A 216 3.08 -13.12 -3.47
CA CYS A 216 2.56 -12.31 -4.57
C CYS A 216 2.74 -13.06 -5.90
N PRO A 217 1.90 -14.07 -6.19
CA PRO A 217 1.87 -14.67 -7.52
C PRO A 217 1.33 -13.67 -8.53
N PHE A 218 1.67 -13.89 -9.78
CA PHE A 218 1.11 -13.13 -10.88
C PHE A 218 0.55 -14.07 -11.95
N HIS A 219 -0.40 -13.56 -12.73
CA HIS A 219 -0.95 -14.25 -13.89
C HIS A 219 -1.04 -13.29 -15.08
N LYS A 220 -0.52 -13.69 -16.22
CA LYS A 220 -0.59 -12.92 -17.46
C LYS A 220 -1.90 -13.21 -18.17
N VAL A 221 -2.67 -12.18 -18.46
CA VAL A 221 -3.90 -12.22 -19.23
C VAL A 221 -3.58 -11.69 -20.64
N GLU A 222 -3.54 -12.56 -21.63
CA GLU A 222 -3.23 -12.17 -23.02
C GLU A 222 -4.50 -11.87 -23.84
N ARG A 223 -5.62 -12.42 -23.40
CA ARG A 223 -6.91 -12.25 -24.05
C ARG A 223 -7.49 -10.86 -23.79
N PRO A 224 -7.89 -10.10 -24.84
CA PRO A 224 -8.64 -8.87 -24.63
C PRO A 224 -10.04 -9.14 -24.07
N LEU A 225 -10.42 -8.37 -23.05
CA LEU A 225 -11.70 -8.47 -22.34
C LEU A 225 -12.54 -7.20 -22.56
N THR A 226 -13.84 -7.37 -22.72
CA THR A 226 -14.78 -6.26 -22.54
C THR A 226 -14.82 -5.85 -21.08
N ARG A 227 -15.31 -4.65 -20.78
CA ARG A 227 -15.49 -4.20 -19.38
C ARG A 227 -16.30 -5.21 -18.55
N THR A 228 -17.40 -5.69 -19.11
CA THR A 228 -18.28 -6.66 -18.42
C THR A 228 -17.58 -7.97 -18.12
N GLU A 229 -16.77 -8.48 -19.07
CA GLU A 229 -15.96 -9.69 -18.85
C GLU A 229 -14.88 -9.47 -17.76
N ALA A 230 -14.21 -8.31 -17.76
CA ALA A 230 -13.22 -7.98 -16.74
C ALA A 230 -13.87 -7.86 -15.34
N GLU A 231 -15.01 -7.19 -15.22
CA GLU A 231 -15.78 -7.09 -13.98
C GLU A 231 -16.27 -8.47 -13.50
N TRP A 232 -16.72 -9.31 -14.41
CA TRP A 232 -17.12 -10.68 -14.12
C TRP A 232 -15.93 -11.51 -13.63
N LEU A 233 -14.81 -11.47 -14.33
CA LEU A 233 -13.59 -12.19 -13.96
C LEU A 233 -13.13 -11.84 -12.54
N LEU A 234 -13.09 -10.56 -12.21
CA LEU A 234 -12.71 -10.11 -10.88
C LEU A 234 -13.65 -10.64 -9.80
N ARG A 235 -14.97 -10.54 -10.02
CA ARG A 235 -15.98 -11.03 -9.06
C ARG A 235 -15.86 -12.52 -8.84
N GLU A 236 -15.70 -13.31 -9.91
CA GLU A 236 -15.55 -14.76 -9.79
C GLU A 236 -14.27 -15.16 -9.06
N ILE A 237 -13.14 -14.49 -9.36
CA ILE A 237 -11.89 -14.72 -8.64
C ILE A 237 -12.10 -14.49 -7.13
N VAL A 238 -12.65 -13.34 -6.76
CA VAL A 238 -12.80 -12.95 -5.35
C VAL A 238 -13.85 -13.79 -4.61
N ALA A 239 -14.87 -14.30 -5.31
CA ALA A 239 -15.89 -15.16 -4.76
C ALA A 239 -15.46 -16.62 -4.61
N SER A 240 -14.39 -17.03 -5.31
CA SER A 240 -13.94 -18.41 -5.33
C SER A 240 -13.35 -18.87 -3.99
N PRO A 241 -13.66 -20.12 -3.55
CA PRO A 241 -12.98 -20.72 -2.39
C PRO A 241 -11.46 -20.81 -2.53
N GLU A 242 -10.94 -20.98 -3.74
CA GLU A 242 -9.49 -21.01 -4.02
C GLU A 242 -8.80 -19.65 -3.74
N ALA A 243 -9.56 -18.57 -3.77
CA ALA A 243 -9.09 -17.23 -3.40
C ALA A 243 -9.37 -16.90 -1.92
N ASP A 244 -9.73 -17.86 -1.08
CA ASP A 244 -9.80 -17.63 0.36
C ASP A 244 -8.42 -17.22 0.89
N GLY A 245 -8.35 -16.10 1.62
CA GLY A 245 -7.08 -15.49 2.03
C GLY A 245 -6.45 -14.54 0.99
N LEU A 246 -7.12 -14.27 -0.15
CA LEU A 246 -6.76 -13.18 -1.05
C LEU A 246 -7.03 -11.83 -0.37
N LEU A 247 -5.98 -11.05 -0.18
CA LEU A 247 -6.05 -9.73 0.45
C LEU A 247 -6.20 -8.61 -0.59
N ARG A 248 -5.47 -8.74 -1.71
CA ARG A 248 -5.51 -7.77 -2.80
C ARG A 248 -5.28 -8.47 -4.14
N LEU A 249 -5.99 -8.03 -5.16
CA LEU A 249 -5.69 -8.25 -6.55
C LEU A 249 -5.47 -6.86 -7.17
N LYS A 250 -4.42 -6.69 -7.95
CA LYS A 250 -4.16 -5.45 -8.68
C LYS A 250 -3.45 -5.76 -10.00
N GLY A 251 -3.75 -5.00 -11.02
CA GLY A 251 -3.07 -5.12 -12.31
C GLY A 251 -3.87 -4.56 -13.46
N THR A 252 -3.52 -5.02 -14.66
CA THR A 252 -4.23 -4.62 -15.88
C THR A 252 -4.54 -5.85 -16.72
N VAL A 253 -5.63 -5.79 -17.47
CA VAL A 253 -5.96 -6.78 -18.51
C VAL A 253 -6.20 -6.05 -19.83
N PRO A 254 -5.84 -6.64 -20.98
CA PRO A 254 -6.07 -6.02 -22.28
C PRO A 254 -7.56 -5.73 -22.49
N ALA A 255 -7.90 -4.54 -23.00
CA ALA A 255 -9.28 -4.17 -23.31
C ALA A 255 -9.63 -4.51 -24.77
N ALA A 256 -10.83 -5.04 -25.00
CA ALA A 256 -11.31 -5.39 -26.35
C ALA A 256 -11.44 -4.17 -27.27
N GLU A 257 -11.68 -3.00 -26.67
CA GLU A 257 -11.80 -1.71 -27.34
C GLU A 257 -10.45 -1.01 -27.57
N GLY A 258 -9.34 -1.65 -27.15
CA GLY A 258 -7.98 -1.08 -27.14
C GLY A 258 -7.60 -0.48 -25.79
N GLY A 259 -6.30 -0.43 -25.50
CA GLY A 259 -5.79 -0.08 -24.19
C GLY A 259 -5.96 -1.21 -23.17
N PHE A 260 -6.21 -0.87 -21.92
CA PHE A 260 -6.32 -1.82 -20.82
C PHE A 260 -7.47 -1.48 -19.87
N TRP A 261 -7.92 -2.48 -19.13
CA TRP A 261 -8.72 -2.31 -17.93
C TRP A 261 -7.82 -2.45 -16.72
N ALA A 262 -7.74 -1.41 -15.88
CA ALA A 262 -7.16 -1.52 -14.56
C ALA A 262 -8.12 -2.27 -13.64
N ALA A 263 -7.61 -3.32 -13.02
CA ALA A 263 -8.32 -4.22 -12.14
C ALA A 263 -7.76 -4.06 -10.72
N ASP A 264 -8.61 -3.75 -9.76
CA ASP A 264 -8.24 -3.68 -8.34
C ASP A 264 -9.28 -4.36 -7.47
N SER A 265 -8.80 -5.09 -6.47
CA SER A 265 -9.65 -5.65 -5.43
C SER A 265 -8.92 -5.61 -4.09
N VAL A 266 -9.58 -5.10 -3.07
CA VAL A 266 -9.08 -5.08 -1.70
C VAL A 266 -10.16 -5.63 -0.76
N LEU A 267 -9.82 -6.63 0.05
CA LEU A 267 -10.75 -7.24 1.01
C LEU A 267 -12.11 -7.60 0.38
N ARG A 268 -12.08 -8.14 -0.86
CA ARG A 268 -13.23 -8.56 -1.67
C ARG A 268 -14.06 -7.43 -2.32
N ALA A 269 -13.75 -6.16 -2.09
CA ALA A 269 -14.30 -5.08 -2.93
C ALA A 269 -13.57 -5.05 -4.27
N THR A 270 -14.31 -5.01 -5.39
CA THR A 270 -13.75 -5.06 -6.75
C THR A 270 -14.01 -3.77 -7.51
N GLY A 271 -13.05 -3.33 -8.32
CA GLY A 271 -13.18 -2.19 -9.22
C GLY A 271 -12.49 -2.45 -10.56
N VAL A 272 -13.10 -1.97 -11.65
CA VAL A 272 -12.54 -1.97 -13.00
C VAL A 272 -12.66 -0.57 -13.58
N SER A 273 -11.56 -0.01 -14.06
CA SER A 273 -11.52 1.31 -14.69
C SER A 273 -10.64 1.31 -15.94
N PRO A 274 -10.85 2.23 -16.89
CA PRO A 274 -9.99 2.36 -18.06
C PRO A 274 -8.55 2.72 -17.66
N ALA A 275 -7.56 2.15 -18.37
CA ALA A 275 -6.16 2.51 -18.29
C ALA A 275 -5.57 2.62 -19.70
N ALA A 276 -4.80 3.69 -19.94
CA ALA A 276 -4.18 3.92 -21.24
C ALA A 276 -3.02 2.94 -21.50
N GLU A 277 -2.30 2.58 -20.44
CA GLU A 277 -1.14 1.69 -20.47
C GLU A 277 -1.32 0.53 -19.49
N GLY A 278 -0.65 -0.59 -19.76
CA GLY A 278 -0.70 -1.76 -18.89
C GLY A 278 0.19 -2.90 -19.38
N SER A 279 0.40 -3.89 -18.52
CA SER A 279 1.24 -5.07 -18.81
C SER A 279 0.44 -6.31 -19.17
N GLY A 280 -0.88 -6.29 -19.00
CA GLY A 280 -1.72 -7.48 -19.12
C GLY A 280 -1.50 -8.50 -18.00
N VAL A 281 -1.06 -8.04 -16.82
CA VAL A 281 -0.73 -8.92 -15.70
C VAL A 281 -1.57 -8.57 -14.49
N LEU A 282 -2.10 -9.59 -13.84
CA LEU A 282 -2.77 -9.52 -12.54
C LEU A 282 -1.82 -10.03 -11.45
N TYR A 283 -1.67 -9.27 -10.39
CA TYR A 283 -0.89 -9.59 -9.19
C TYR A 283 -1.81 -9.84 -8.02
N PHE A 284 -1.46 -10.81 -7.20
CA PHE A 284 -2.29 -11.26 -6.09
C PHE A 284 -1.50 -11.21 -4.80
N ILE A 285 -1.93 -10.45 -3.81
CA ILE A 285 -1.41 -10.56 -2.45
C ILE A 285 -2.30 -11.54 -1.71
N THR A 286 -1.75 -12.72 -1.47
CA THR A 286 -2.48 -13.83 -0.84
C THR A 286 -1.62 -14.52 0.20
N ARG A 287 -2.23 -15.37 1.03
CA ARG A 287 -1.50 -16.24 1.93
C ARG A 287 -0.80 -17.33 1.11
N ARG A 288 0.39 -17.73 1.56
CA ARG A 288 1.23 -18.71 0.85
C ARG A 288 0.51 -20.03 0.56
N ALA A 289 -0.36 -20.48 1.45
CA ALA A 289 -1.10 -21.73 1.27
C ALA A 289 -2.05 -21.71 0.06
N GLN A 290 -2.56 -20.56 -0.35
CA GLN A 290 -3.51 -20.39 -1.44
C GLN A 290 -2.86 -19.99 -2.77
N ALA A 291 -1.60 -19.59 -2.76
CA ALA A 291 -0.91 -19.02 -3.93
C ALA A 291 -0.91 -19.93 -5.17
N ALA A 292 -0.80 -21.25 -4.98
CA ALA A 292 -0.72 -22.19 -6.10
C ALA A 292 -2.06 -22.36 -6.87
N GLY A 293 -3.20 -22.21 -6.17
CA GLY A 293 -4.53 -22.38 -6.79
C GLY A 293 -5.01 -21.20 -7.60
N ILE A 294 -4.53 -19.99 -7.29
CA ILE A 294 -5.05 -18.76 -7.89
C ILE A 294 -4.75 -18.69 -9.40
N GLY A 295 -3.56 -19.06 -9.85
CA GLY A 295 -3.22 -19.07 -11.28
C GLY A 295 -4.12 -20.01 -12.07
N GLN A 296 -4.34 -21.24 -11.60
CA GLN A 296 -5.24 -22.21 -12.22
C GLN A 296 -6.69 -21.76 -12.21
N LEU A 297 -7.12 -21.05 -11.15
CA LEU A 297 -8.45 -20.45 -11.10
C LEU A 297 -8.64 -19.43 -12.21
N VAL A 298 -7.68 -18.51 -12.40
CA VAL A 298 -7.77 -17.49 -13.47
C VAL A 298 -7.85 -18.15 -14.83
N GLU A 299 -7.03 -19.17 -15.13
CA GLU A 299 -7.07 -19.91 -16.39
C GLU A 299 -8.45 -20.52 -16.64
N ARG A 300 -9.00 -21.28 -15.68
CA ARG A 300 -10.34 -21.86 -15.81
C ARG A 300 -11.44 -20.82 -16.03
N LEU A 301 -11.34 -19.65 -15.40
CA LEU A 301 -12.32 -18.59 -15.59
C LEU A 301 -12.21 -17.94 -16.98
N LEU A 302 -11.00 -17.80 -17.51
CA LEU A 302 -10.78 -17.31 -18.88
C LEU A 302 -11.31 -18.32 -19.91
N GLU A 303 -11.10 -19.63 -19.71
CA GLU A 303 -11.68 -20.69 -20.56
C GLU A 303 -13.21 -20.63 -20.59
N LYS A 304 -13.87 -20.45 -19.45
CA LYS A 304 -15.35 -20.28 -19.39
C LYS A 304 -15.83 -19.06 -20.18
N LEU A 305 -15.07 -17.97 -20.22
CA LEU A 305 -15.43 -16.81 -21.03
C LEU A 305 -15.30 -17.11 -22.54
N ASP A 306 -14.41 -18.04 -22.95
CA ASP A 306 -14.28 -18.46 -24.35
C ASP A 306 -15.42 -19.39 -24.78
N GLU A 307 -15.89 -20.26 -23.87
CA GLU A 307 -17.03 -21.17 -24.14
C GLU A 307 -18.37 -20.42 -24.22
N ALA A 308 -18.46 -19.23 -23.62
CA ALA A 308 -19.69 -18.42 -23.57
C ALA A 308 -19.89 -17.50 -24.79
N ARG A 309 -18.92 -17.43 -25.71
CA ARG A 309 -18.97 -16.69 -26.99
C ARG A 309 -19.44 -17.56 -28.14
#